data_dd9eeb00efc8722eca6d64878c5fe6c5
#
_entry.id   dd9eeb00efc8722eca6d64878c5fe6c5
#
_cell.length_a   1.000
_cell.length_b   1.000
_cell.length_c   1.000
_cell.angle_alpha   90.00
_cell.angle_beta   90.00
_cell.angle_gamma   90.00
#
_symmetry.space_group_name_H-M   'P 1'
#
loop_
_entity.id
_entity.type
_entity.pdbx_description
1 polymer ?
#
loop_
_entity_poly.entity_id
_entity_poly.type
_entity_poly.pdbx_seq_one_letter_code
_entity_poly.pdbx_strand_id
1 'polypeptide(L)'
;MKDTVVVVTGSSRGIGRGTAIAFGELGATVYVTGRTTTGELSIGETVRMVTEAGGRGVAVEVDHGDDAQIERLFKQVGDEQGRINVLVNNVYKIPNPPAWGGGFWDHPVGIWDDQVGIGLRAHYVASWHAAPLLFAAAPGGFICNVSSPGGQSYHFSSSYGAGKAGLDRLSADMAIELKPKGVACISLYPGSVATEFIKAASGARGMDLSQAQTTLGVGRTIAALAIAPDLMERTGTIQWCEDVSLEFDVRDENGDLLPTYGKRLTT
;
A
#
# COMPACT_ATOMS: atom_id res chain seq x y z
N MET A 1 -12.31 -1.71 -15.09
CA MET A 1 -12.61 -0.80 -13.92
C MET A 1 -12.75 0.68 -14.34
N LYS A 2 -13.32 0.97 -15.54
CA LYS A 2 -13.36 2.35 -16.10
C LYS A 2 -14.00 3.42 -15.20
N ASP A 3 -14.94 3.03 -14.34
CA ASP A 3 -15.62 3.97 -13.43
C ASP A 3 -15.15 3.82 -11.97
N THR A 4 -14.00 3.17 -11.77
CA THR A 4 -13.45 2.92 -10.44
C THR A 4 -12.52 4.06 -10.04
N VAL A 5 -12.72 4.59 -8.82
CA VAL A 5 -11.89 5.63 -8.22
C VAL A 5 -10.98 4.98 -7.17
N VAL A 6 -9.69 5.16 -7.33
CA VAL A 6 -8.64 4.58 -6.48
C VAL A 6 -7.78 5.68 -5.89
N VAL A 7 -7.51 5.62 -4.60
CA VAL A 7 -6.53 6.47 -3.92
C VAL A 7 -5.37 5.61 -3.43
N VAL A 8 -4.14 5.94 -3.85
CA VAL A 8 -2.93 5.22 -3.41
C VAL A 8 -2.02 6.18 -2.65
N THR A 9 -1.86 5.94 -1.35
CA THR A 9 -1.00 6.79 -0.52
C THR A 9 0.48 6.44 -0.70
N GLY A 10 1.34 7.46 -0.87
CA GLY A 10 2.77 7.25 -1.05
C GLY A 10 3.13 6.53 -2.36
N SER A 11 2.60 7.00 -3.48
CA SER A 11 2.68 6.33 -4.78
C SER A 11 3.65 6.97 -5.79
N SER A 12 4.61 7.78 -5.32
CA SER A 12 5.67 8.33 -6.19
C SER A 12 6.70 7.28 -6.64
N ARG A 13 6.81 6.15 -5.96
CA ARG A 13 7.77 5.05 -6.20
C ARG A 13 7.35 3.77 -5.49
N GLY A 14 8.13 2.71 -5.67
CA GLY A 14 7.98 1.44 -4.95
C GLY A 14 6.63 0.77 -5.18
N ILE A 15 6.14 0.08 -4.15
CA ILE A 15 4.87 -0.65 -4.19
C ILE A 15 3.71 0.29 -4.55
N GLY A 16 3.68 1.50 -4.00
CA GLY A 16 2.62 2.46 -4.31
C GLY A 16 2.57 2.85 -5.79
N ARG A 17 3.72 3.04 -6.45
CA ARG A 17 3.80 3.26 -7.91
C ARG A 17 3.29 2.05 -8.68
N GLY A 18 3.81 0.86 -8.35
CA GLY A 18 3.37 -0.39 -8.99
C GLY A 18 1.87 -0.60 -8.86
N THR A 19 1.31 -0.31 -7.68
CA THR A 19 -0.13 -0.37 -7.42
C THR A 19 -0.91 0.62 -8.28
N ALA A 20 -0.45 1.88 -8.37
CA ALA A 20 -1.11 2.89 -9.19
C ALA A 20 -1.15 2.48 -10.67
N ILE A 21 -0.03 1.93 -11.20
CA ILE A 21 0.05 1.43 -12.58
C ILE A 21 -0.90 0.25 -12.79
N ALA A 22 -0.93 -0.72 -11.86
CA ALA A 22 -1.80 -1.89 -11.97
C ALA A 22 -3.28 -1.52 -12.05
N PHE A 23 -3.74 -0.54 -11.27
CA PHE A 23 -5.09 -0.01 -11.42
C PHE A 23 -5.28 0.78 -12.73
N GLY A 24 -4.21 1.43 -13.22
CA GLY A 24 -4.19 2.04 -14.56
C GLY A 24 -4.42 1.02 -15.66
N GLU A 25 -3.78 -0.15 -15.60
CA GLU A 25 -3.98 -1.27 -16.56
C GLU A 25 -5.45 -1.71 -16.63
N LEU A 26 -6.21 -1.54 -15.55
CA LEU A 26 -7.64 -1.84 -15.48
C LEU A 26 -8.53 -0.64 -15.88
N GLY A 27 -7.95 0.49 -16.28
CA GLY A 27 -8.66 1.69 -16.74
C GLY A 27 -9.27 2.54 -15.62
N ALA A 28 -8.78 2.41 -14.37
CA ALA A 28 -9.28 3.18 -13.23
C ALA A 28 -8.83 4.65 -13.25
N THR A 29 -9.55 5.52 -12.53
CA THR A 29 -9.06 6.83 -12.12
C THR A 29 -8.27 6.68 -10.83
N VAL A 30 -6.96 7.00 -10.86
CA VAL A 30 -6.03 6.78 -9.76
C VAL A 30 -5.47 8.08 -9.23
N TYR A 31 -5.76 8.42 -7.99
CA TYR A 31 -5.16 9.54 -7.26
C TYR A 31 -3.80 9.08 -6.73
N VAL A 32 -2.75 9.63 -7.32
CA VAL A 32 -1.35 9.34 -7.02
C VAL A 32 -0.84 10.38 -6.04
N THR A 33 -0.48 9.98 -4.82
CA THR A 33 -0.13 10.93 -3.76
C THR A 33 1.30 10.79 -3.26
N GLY A 34 1.89 11.89 -2.85
CA GLY A 34 3.26 11.93 -2.32
C GLY A 34 3.81 13.35 -2.31
N ARG A 35 5.00 13.53 -1.76
CA ARG A 35 5.66 14.84 -1.59
C ARG A 35 6.53 15.24 -2.78
N THR A 36 7.00 14.27 -3.57
CA THR A 36 7.91 14.52 -4.69
C THR A 36 7.08 14.68 -5.97
N THR A 37 7.07 15.90 -6.51
CA THR A 37 6.20 16.28 -7.63
C THR A 37 6.88 16.15 -9.01
N THR A 38 8.21 16.22 -9.06
CA THR A 38 8.99 16.22 -10.31
C THR A 38 10.14 15.21 -10.27
N GLY A 39 10.65 14.82 -11.44
CA GLY A 39 11.74 13.84 -11.60
C GLY A 39 11.24 12.40 -11.67
N GLU A 40 12.16 11.46 -11.83
CA GLU A 40 11.85 10.04 -12.06
C GLU A 40 11.08 9.38 -10.93
N LEU A 41 11.34 9.75 -9.66
CA LEU A 41 10.67 9.18 -8.50
C LEU A 41 9.59 10.13 -7.96
N SER A 42 8.74 10.64 -8.84
CA SER A 42 7.71 11.63 -8.54
C SER A 42 6.29 11.10 -8.77
N ILE A 43 5.32 11.80 -8.20
CA ILE A 43 3.90 11.57 -8.47
C ILE A 43 3.55 11.92 -9.93
N GLY A 44 4.20 12.95 -10.50
CA GLY A 44 4.00 13.33 -11.90
C GLY A 44 4.41 12.21 -12.87
N GLU A 45 5.57 11.58 -12.65
CA GLU A 45 6.01 10.44 -13.45
C GLU A 45 5.08 9.22 -13.28
N THR A 46 4.63 8.94 -12.05
CA THR A 46 3.67 7.86 -11.82
C THR A 46 2.33 8.11 -12.55
N VAL A 47 1.84 9.34 -12.56
CA VAL A 47 0.62 9.73 -13.32
C VAL A 47 0.80 9.48 -14.81
N ARG A 48 1.98 9.81 -15.39
CA ARG A 48 2.30 9.52 -16.79
C ARG A 48 2.20 8.01 -17.05
N MET A 49 2.83 7.20 -16.19
CA MET A 49 2.82 5.72 -16.32
C MET A 49 1.41 5.13 -16.17
N VAL A 50 0.60 5.62 -15.25
CA VAL A 50 -0.82 5.23 -15.10
C VAL A 50 -1.61 5.53 -16.38
N THR A 51 -1.37 6.69 -16.99
CA THR A 51 -2.07 7.10 -18.22
C THR A 51 -1.62 6.25 -19.41
N GLU A 52 -0.35 5.95 -19.53
CA GLU A 52 0.19 5.04 -20.56
C GLU A 52 -0.33 3.62 -20.42
N ALA A 53 -0.58 3.17 -19.18
CA ALA A 53 -1.19 1.87 -18.89
C ALA A 53 -2.69 1.81 -19.25
N GLY A 54 -3.34 2.94 -19.57
CA GLY A 54 -4.74 3.00 -20.01
C GLY A 54 -5.72 3.55 -18.96
N GLY A 55 -5.23 3.97 -17.78
CA GLY A 55 -6.01 4.61 -16.73
C GLY A 55 -6.02 6.13 -16.83
N ARG A 56 -6.56 6.77 -15.79
CA ARG A 56 -6.51 8.21 -15.59
C ARG A 56 -5.77 8.52 -14.30
N GLY A 57 -4.52 8.99 -14.38
CA GLY A 57 -3.76 9.42 -13.22
C GLY A 57 -4.11 10.85 -12.80
N VAL A 58 -4.20 11.10 -11.50
CA VAL A 58 -4.38 12.43 -10.89
C VAL A 58 -3.29 12.61 -9.83
N ALA A 59 -2.37 13.54 -10.03
CA ALA A 59 -1.32 13.84 -9.07
C ALA A 59 -1.84 14.75 -7.96
N VAL A 60 -1.64 14.36 -6.70
CA VAL A 60 -1.96 15.22 -5.55
C VAL A 60 -0.76 15.25 -4.61
N GLU A 61 -0.20 16.44 -4.40
CA GLU A 61 0.88 16.63 -3.44
C GLU A 61 0.34 16.53 -2.01
N VAL A 62 0.88 15.56 -1.25
CA VAL A 62 0.46 15.30 0.13
C VAL A 62 1.66 14.87 0.97
N ASP A 63 1.90 15.55 2.08
CA ASP A 63 2.65 15.00 3.20
C ASP A 63 1.68 14.25 4.13
N HIS A 64 1.77 12.95 4.14
CA HIS A 64 0.93 12.10 4.98
C HIS A 64 1.28 12.17 6.49
N GLY A 65 2.25 13.00 6.88
CA GLY A 65 2.50 13.40 8.26
C GLY A 65 1.66 14.61 8.70
N ASP A 66 0.94 15.24 7.79
CA ASP A 66 0.10 16.41 8.01
C ASP A 66 -1.38 16.07 7.77
N ASP A 67 -2.15 15.97 8.85
CA ASP A 67 -3.56 15.59 8.82
C ASP A 67 -4.40 16.55 7.94
N ALA A 68 -4.08 17.85 7.93
CA ALA A 68 -4.81 18.82 7.12
C ALA A 68 -4.56 18.61 5.62
N GLN A 69 -3.39 18.10 5.22
CA GLN A 69 -3.14 17.73 3.83
C GLN A 69 -3.90 16.45 3.45
N ILE A 70 -3.97 15.48 4.36
CA ILE A 70 -4.79 14.27 4.15
C ILE A 70 -6.26 14.66 3.99
N GLU A 71 -6.80 15.51 4.86
CA GLU A 71 -8.17 16.02 4.76
C GLU A 71 -8.44 16.68 3.40
N ARG A 72 -7.54 17.57 2.95
CA ARG A 72 -7.66 18.24 1.64
C ARG A 72 -7.67 17.25 0.48
N LEU A 73 -6.84 16.19 0.53
CA LEU A 73 -6.87 15.14 -0.48
C LEU A 73 -8.26 14.53 -0.60
N PHE A 74 -8.85 14.06 0.52
CA PHE A 74 -10.13 13.38 0.48
C PHE A 74 -11.29 14.33 0.16
N LYS A 75 -11.18 15.61 0.57
CA LYS A 75 -12.12 16.64 0.13
C LYS A 75 -12.06 16.82 -1.39
N GLN A 76 -10.87 16.93 -1.99
CA GLN A 76 -10.71 17.03 -3.44
C GLN A 76 -11.31 15.83 -4.16
N VAL A 77 -11.01 14.59 -3.71
CA VAL A 77 -11.59 13.37 -4.29
C VAL A 77 -13.12 13.37 -4.19
N GLY A 78 -13.65 13.81 -3.06
CA GLY A 78 -15.09 13.94 -2.85
C GLY A 78 -15.75 14.96 -3.80
N ASP A 79 -15.14 16.14 -3.95
CA ASP A 79 -15.63 17.19 -4.84
C ASP A 79 -15.57 16.76 -6.32
N GLU A 80 -14.53 16.02 -6.73
CA GLU A 80 -14.32 15.61 -8.12
C GLU A 80 -15.06 14.32 -8.51
N GLN A 81 -15.21 13.36 -7.60
CA GLN A 81 -15.68 12.00 -7.91
C GLN A 81 -16.91 11.58 -7.11
N GLY A 82 -17.16 12.18 -5.96
CA GLY A 82 -18.27 11.83 -5.05
C GLY A 82 -18.11 10.49 -4.34
N ARG A 83 -17.11 9.68 -4.68
CA ARG A 83 -16.88 8.34 -4.11
C ARG A 83 -15.41 7.90 -4.21
N ILE A 84 -15.08 6.88 -3.46
CA ILE A 84 -13.85 6.09 -3.58
C ILE A 84 -14.23 4.61 -3.58
N ASN A 85 -13.75 3.85 -4.55
CA ASN A 85 -13.94 2.40 -4.58
C ASN A 85 -12.82 1.67 -3.84
N VAL A 86 -11.57 2.16 -3.97
CA VAL A 86 -10.41 1.52 -3.36
C VAL A 86 -9.51 2.57 -2.71
N LEU A 87 -9.19 2.38 -1.44
CA LEU A 87 -8.11 3.07 -0.75
C LEU A 87 -6.96 2.09 -0.51
N VAL A 88 -5.77 2.41 -1.03
CA VAL A 88 -4.55 1.67 -0.72
C VAL A 88 -3.68 2.50 0.20
N ASN A 89 -3.63 2.12 1.45
CA ASN A 89 -2.75 2.67 2.46
C ASN A 89 -1.37 2.02 2.33
N ASN A 90 -0.48 2.69 1.60
CA ASN A 90 0.86 2.18 1.31
C ASN A 90 1.96 3.12 1.85
N VAL A 91 1.65 4.40 2.13
CA VAL A 91 2.66 5.36 2.55
C VAL A 91 3.49 4.82 3.73
N TYR A 92 4.81 4.92 3.59
CA TYR A 92 5.75 4.54 4.63
C TYR A 92 6.99 5.46 4.56
N LYS A 93 7.53 5.81 5.72
CA LYS A 93 8.77 6.58 5.81
C LYS A 93 9.90 5.68 6.29
N ILE A 94 10.87 5.44 5.42
CA ILE A 94 12.10 4.75 5.79
C ILE A 94 12.94 5.74 6.60
N PRO A 95 13.35 5.39 7.84
CA PRO A 95 14.23 6.25 8.62
C PRO A 95 15.55 6.52 7.90
N ASN A 96 16.16 7.66 8.15
CA ASN A 96 17.46 7.99 7.60
C ASN A 96 18.44 8.38 8.75
N PRO A 97 19.45 7.56 9.05
CA PRO A 97 19.80 6.28 8.41
C PRO A 97 18.76 5.18 8.68
N PRO A 98 18.67 4.16 7.80
CA PRO A 98 17.77 3.04 8.02
C PRO A 98 18.08 2.28 9.32
N ALA A 99 17.05 1.94 10.09
CA ALA A 99 17.18 1.19 11.34
C ALA A 99 17.37 -0.31 11.07
N TRP A 100 18.55 -0.68 10.54
CA TRP A 100 18.90 -2.04 10.19
C TRP A 100 20.04 -2.56 11.08
N GLY A 101 19.70 -3.31 12.11
CA GLY A 101 20.62 -3.85 13.11
C GLY A 101 20.80 -2.92 14.30
N GLY A 102 21.53 -3.39 15.31
CA GLY A 102 21.64 -2.73 16.61
C GLY A 102 20.40 -2.96 17.50
N GLY A 103 20.44 -2.43 18.72
CA GLY A 103 19.29 -2.44 19.62
C GLY A 103 18.40 -1.21 19.41
N PHE A 104 17.17 -1.25 19.87
CA PHE A 104 16.26 -0.10 19.76
C PHE A 104 16.80 1.18 20.42
N TRP A 105 17.67 1.03 21.42
CA TRP A 105 18.32 2.13 22.15
C TRP A 105 19.49 2.76 21.37
N ASP A 106 19.97 2.14 20.30
CA ASP A 106 21.03 2.65 19.42
C ASP A 106 20.49 3.59 18.35
N HIS A 107 19.17 3.67 18.21
CA HIS A 107 18.50 4.49 17.20
C HIS A 107 17.89 5.76 17.81
N PRO A 108 17.83 6.87 17.05
CA PRO A 108 17.11 8.06 17.50
C PRO A 108 15.64 7.74 17.81
N VAL A 109 15.09 8.28 18.91
CA VAL A 109 13.69 8.05 19.28
C VAL A 109 12.70 8.48 18.18
N GLY A 110 13.07 9.46 17.37
CA GLY A 110 12.25 9.96 16.25
C GLY A 110 11.96 8.92 15.14
N ILE A 111 12.67 7.77 15.11
CA ILE A 111 12.28 6.69 14.17
C ILE A 111 10.88 6.14 14.48
N TRP A 112 10.42 6.29 15.72
CA TRP A 112 9.05 5.93 16.10
C TRP A 112 8.03 6.75 15.30
N ASP A 113 8.24 8.07 15.22
CA ASP A 113 7.36 8.96 14.46
C ASP A 113 7.40 8.65 12.98
N ASP A 114 8.58 8.28 12.44
CA ASP A 114 8.72 7.87 11.04
C ASP A 114 7.97 6.57 10.74
N GLN A 115 8.12 5.57 11.60
CA GLN A 115 7.61 4.21 11.32
C GLN A 115 6.17 4.02 11.80
N VAL A 116 5.82 4.53 12.98
CA VAL A 116 4.48 4.42 13.56
C VAL A 116 3.60 5.61 13.15
N GLY A 117 4.14 6.82 13.20
CA GLY A 117 3.41 8.03 12.77
C GLY A 117 2.96 7.94 11.32
N ILE A 118 3.88 7.61 10.40
CA ILE A 118 3.55 7.51 8.98
C ILE A 118 3.04 6.11 8.62
N GLY A 119 3.65 5.04 9.15
CA GLY A 119 3.33 3.66 8.74
C GLY A 119 2.08 3.06 9.38
N LEU A 120 1.50 3.72 10.41
CA LEU A 120 0.27 3.28 11.09
C LEU A 120 -0.73 4.42 11.23
N ARG A 121 -0.35 5.52 11.92
CA ARG A 121 -1.29 6.61 12.23
C ARG A 121 -1.83 7.27 10.95
N ALA A 122 -0.97 7.56 9.97
CA ALA A 122 -1.43 8.17 8.71
C ALA A 122 -2.40 7.28 7.93
N HIS A 123 -2.27 5.94 8.02
CA HIS A 123 -3.22 5.00 7.43
C HIS A 123 -4.60 5.11 8.11
N TYR A 124 -4.62 5.25 9.45
CA TYR A 124 -5.88 5.48 10.17
C TYR A 124 -6.54 6.78 9.74
N VAL A 125 -5.78 7.89 9.70
CA VAL A 125 -6.30 9.22 9.32
C VAL A 125 -6.83 9.19 7.88
N ALA A 126 -6.11 8.59 6.94
CA ALA A 126 -6.56 8.43 5.57
C ALA A 126 -7.86 7.60 5.49
N SER A 127 -7.94 6.48 6.22
CA SER A 127 -9.13 5.63 6.27
C SER A 127 -10.34 6.36 6.86
N TRP A 128 -10.12 7.18 7.90
CA TRP A 128 -11.15 7.98 8.55
C TRP A 128 -11.78 8.99 7.57
N HIS A 129 -10.96 9.73 6.82
CA HIS A 129 -11.45 10.68 5.81
C HIS A 129 -12.04 9.99 4.58
N ALA A 130 -11.54 8.80 4.20
CA ALA A 130 -12.06 8.04 3.07
C ALA A 130 -13.40 7.36 3.35
N ALA A 131 -13.71 7.04 4.60
CA ALA A 131 -14.87 6.21 4.97
C ALA A 131 -16.21 6.72 4.37
N PRO A 132 -16.59 8.01 4.44
CA PRO A 132 -17.82 8.48 3.83
C PRO A 132 -17.86 8.26 2.30
N LEU A 133 -16.72 8.40 1.62
CA LEU A 133 -16.62 8.22 0.16
C LEU A 133 -16.64 6.74 -0.23
N LEU A 134 -16.09 5.86 0.61
CA LEU A 134 -16.19 4.40 0.46
C LEU A 134 -17.63 3.93 0.64
N PHE A 135 -18.38 4.51 1.59
CA PHE A 135 -19.81 4.20 1.78
C PHE A 135 -20.63 4.63 0.57
N ALA A 136 -20.27 5.74 -0.10
CA ALA A 136 -20.92 6.19 -1.33
C ALA A 136 -20.68 5.26 -2.52
N ALA A 137 -19.64 4.43 -2.48
CA ALA A 137 -19.34 3.41 -3.50
C ALA A 137 -19.86 2.02 -3.15
N ALA A 138 -20.38 1.81 -1.93
CA ALA A 138 -20.84 0.50 -1.46
C ALA A 138 -22.09 -0.01 -2.22
N PRO A 139 -22.26 -1.34 -2.37
CA PRO A 139 -21.37 -2.40 -1.93
C PRO A 139 -20.13 -2.51 -2.84
N GLY A 140 -18.99 -2.89 -2.24
CA GLY A 140 -17.73 -3.13 -2.97
C GLY A 140 -16.64 -2.11 -2.69
N GLY A 141 -16.78 -1.26 -1.67
CA GLY A 141 -15.68 -0.43 -1.17
C GLY A 141 -14.57 -1.30 -0.56
N PHE A 142 -13.30 -0.91 -0.76
CA PHE A 142 -12.15 -1.68 -0.32
C PHE A 142 -11.04 -0.81 0.27
N ILE A 143 -10.55 -1.18 1.46
CA ILE A 143 -9.33 -0.65 2.06
C ILE A 143 -8.28 -1.76 2.07
N CYS A 144 -7.14 -1.53 1.41
CA CYS A 144 -5.96 -2.37 1.46
C CYS A 144 -4.87 -1.67 2.26
N ASN A 145 -4.48 -2.23 3.40
CA ASN A 145 -3.35 -1.76 4.20
C ASN A 145 -2.10 -2.58 3.84
N VAL A 146 -1.09 -1.95 3.24
CA VAL A 146 0.17 -2.61 2.92
C VAL A 146 0.99 -2.78 4.19
N SER A 147 0.91 -3.96 4.76
CA SER A 147 1.59 -4.36 5.99
C SER A 147 2.85 -5.19 5.69
N SER A 148 3.24 -6.09 6.57
CA SER A 148 4.46 -6.89 6.44
C SER A 148 4.47 -8.04 7.45
N PRO A 149 5.15 -9.17 7.13
CA PRO A 149 5.47 -10.21 8.13
C PRO A 149 6.17 -9.68 9.38
N GLY A 150 6.75 -8.47 9.31
CA GLY A 150 7.30 -7.77 10.46
C GLY A 150 6.29 -7.46 11.58
N GLY A 151 4.99 -7.54 11.31
CA GLY A 151 3.94 -7.49 12.33
C GLY A 151 3.85 -8.76 13.18
N GLN A 152 4.35 -9.88 12.70
CA GLN A 152 4.29 -11.19 13.38
C GLN A 152 5.66 -11.67 13.88
N SER A 153 6.75 -11.16 13.33
CA SER A 153 8.11 -11.57 13.69
C SER A 153 9.09 -10.40 13.58
N TYR A 154 10.23 -10.50 14.25
CA TYR A 154 11.21 -9.43 14.25
C TYR A 154 11.80 -9.20 12.84
N HIS A 155 11.59 -7.97 12.33
CA HIS A 155 12.20 -7.47 11.11
C HIS A 155 12.68 -6.03 11.34
N PHE A 156 13.89 -5.72 10.94
CA PHE A 156 14.50 -4.39 10.97
C PHE A 156 14.62 -3.74 12.36
N SER A 157 13.51 -3.39 13.03
CA SER A 157 13.50 -2.69 14.31
C SER A 157 12.20 -2.95 15.10
N SER A 158 12.25 -2.68 16.42
CA SER A 158 11.08 -2.80 17.31
C SER A 158 9.94 -1.86 16.90
N SER A 159 10.26 -0.63 16.48
CA SER A 159 9.26 0.35 16.03
C SER A 159 8.62 -0.05 14.70
N TYR A 160 9.38 -0.71 13.79
CA TYR A 160 8.81 -1.28 12.58
C TYR A 160 7.80 -2.38 12.90
N GLY A 161 8.21 -3.35 13.75
CA GLY A 161 7.34 -4.44 14.17
C GLY A 161 6.08 -3.94 14.88
N ALA A 162 6.22 -2.98 15.81
CA ALA A 162 5.07 -2.36 16.48
C ALA A 162 4.11 -1.67 15.50
N GLY A 163 4.65 -0.93 14.51
CA GLY A 163 3.84 -0.28 13.49
C GLY A 163 3.05 -1.27 12.62
N LYS A 164 3.71 -2.37 12.20
CA LYS A 164 3.08 -3.39 11.34
C LYS A 164 2.09 -4.27 12.10
N ALA A 165 2.41 -4.68 13.34
CA ALA A 165 1.47 -5.39 14.21
C ALA A 165 0.24 -4.51 14.54
N GLY A 166 0.47 -3.22 14.84
CA GLY A 166 -0.60 -2.26 15.02
C GLY A 166 -1.49 -2.09 13.79
N LEU A 167 -0.89 -2.09 12.58
CA LEU A 167 -1.63 -1.98 11.33
C LEU A 167 -2.49 -3.21 11.05
N ASP A 168 -1.98 -4.41 11.35
CA ASP A 168 -2.75 -5.65 11.20
C ASP A 168 -3.94 -5.67 12.16
N ARG A 169 -3.74 -5.29 13.41
CA ARG A 169 -4.81 -5.15 14.40
C ARG A 169 -5.84 -4.11 13.97
N LEU A 170 -5.39 -2.93 13.54
CA LEU A 170 -6.24 -1.87 13.04
C LEU A 170 -7.09 -2.33 11.85
N SER A 171 -6.49 -3.08 10.92
CA SER A 171 -7.20 -3.62 9.75
C SER A 171 -8.31 -4.57 10.16
N ALA A 172 -8.04 -5.46 11.13
CA ALA A 172 -9.02 -6.42 11.64
C ALA A 172 -10.19 -5.72 12.36
N ASP A 173 -9.90 -4.71 13.17
CA ASP A 173 -10.93 -3.95 13.89
C ASP A 173 -11.76 -3.09 12.94
N MET A 174 -11.14 -2.35 12.01
CA MET A 174 -11.85 -1.58 10.98
C MET A 174 -12.74 -2.49 10.11
N ALA A 175 -12.31 -3.72 9.82
CA ALA A 175 -13.11 -4.66 9.05
C ALA A 175 -14.45 -5.00 9.74
N ILE A 176 -14.46 -5.13 11.08
CA ILE A 176 -15.67 -5.35 11.84
C ILE A 176 -16.63 -4.16 11.72
N GLU A 177 -16.08 -2.94 11.84
CA GLU A 177 -16.85 -1.68 11.78
C GLU A 177 -17.36 -1.37 10.36
N LEU A 178 -16.59 -1.73 9.33
CA LEU A 178 -16.88 -1.44 7.92
C LEU A 178 -17.80 -2.48 7.26
N LYS A 179 -17.80 -3.74 7.75
CA LYS A 179 -18.58 -4.83 7.17
C LYS A 179 -20.09 -4.52 7.05
N PRO A 180 -20.76 -3.90 8.05
CA PRO A 180 -22.17 -3.49 7.92
C PRO A 180 -22.43 -2.42 6.86
N LYS A 181 -21.38 -1.74 6.40
CA LYS A 181 -21.41 -0.72 5.34
C LYS A 181 -21.05 -1.28 3.96
N GLY A 182 -20.79 -2.59 3.84
CA GLY A 182 -20.40 -3.22 2.58
C GLY A 182 -19.01 -2.84 2.10
N VAL A 183 -18.11 -2.47 3.01
CA VAL A 183 -16.71 -2.12 2.73
C VAL A 183 -15.79 -3.16 3.35
N ALA A 184 -14.89 -3.73 2.55
CA ALA A 184 -13.86 -4.65 3.02
C ALA A 184 -12.60 -3.90 3.49
N CYS A 185 -11.90 -4.47 4.47
CA CYS A 185 -10.60 -4.00 4.92
C CYS A 185 -9.67 -5.19 5.16
N ILE A 186 -8.49 -5.21 4.53
CA ILE A 186 -7.50 -6.28 4.69
C ILE A 186 -6.10 -5.72 4.92
N SER A 187 -5.25 -6.52 5.59
CA SER A 187 -3.80 -6.35 5.58
C SER A 187 -3.21 -7.15 4.42
N LEU A 188 -2.33 -6.54 3.63
CA LEU A 188 -1.58 -7.23 2.59
C LEU A 188 -0.13 -7.41 3.03
N TYR A 189 0.39 -8.61 2.89
CA TYR A 189 1.78 -8.96 3.15
C TYR A 189 2.53 -9.20 1.84
N PRO A 190 3.29 -8.20 1.34
CA PRO A 190 4.29 -8.45 0.32
C PRO A 190 5.44 -9.27 0.93
N GLY A 191 6.09 -10.06 0.11
CA GLY A 191 7.37 -10.66 0.45
C GLY A 191 8.52 -9.64 0.42
N SER A 192 9.73 -10.08 0.07
CA SER A 192 10.81 -9.16 -0.29
C SER A 192 10.46 -8.48 -1.62
N VAL A 193 10.47 -7.15 -1.67
CA VAL A 193 10.08 -6.40 -2.88
C VAL A 193 11.25 -5.59 -3.41
N ALA A 194 11.53 -5.73 -4.70
CA ALA A 194 12.61 -5.04 -5.41
C ALA A 194 12.24 -3.57 -5.70
N THR A 195 11.98 -2.79 -4.64
CA THR A 195 11.77 -1.33 -4.76
C THR A 195 13.07 -0.62 -5.16
N GLU A 196 12.98 0.61 -5.64
CA GLU A 196 14.13 1.42 -6.01
C GLU A 196 15.10 1.59 -4.83
N PHE A 197 14.55 1.75 -3.61
CA PHE A 197 15.35 1.83 -2.38
C PHE A 197 16.11 0.53 -2.10
N ILE A 198 15.44 -0.62 -2.20
CA ILE A 198 16.05 -1.94 -1.98
C ILE A 198 17.08 -2.26 -3.07
N LYS A 199 16.78 -1.95 -4.34
CA LYS A 199 17.73 -2.09 -5.45
C LYS A 199 19.00 -1.26 -5.22
N ALA A 200 18.87 -0.01 -4.79
CA ALA A 200 20.03 0.84 -4.47
C ALA A 200 20.82 0.30 -3.26
N ALA A 201 20.15 -0.22 -2.24
CA ALA A 201 20.80 -0.76 -1.06
C ALA A 201 21.46 -2.16 -1.31
N SER A 202 20.90 -2.96 -2.23
CA SER A 202 21.39 -4.32 -2.51
C SER A 202 22.80 -4.34 -3.03
N GLY A 203 23.15 -3.39 -3.93
CA GLY A 203 24.51 -3.28 -4.47
C GLY A 203 25.56 -3.04 -3.38
N ALA A 204 25.24 -2.24 -2.36
CA ALA A 204 26.14 -1.94 -1.25
C ALA A 204 26.23 -3.07 -0.21
N ARG A 205 25.25 -3.97 -0.15
CA ARG A 205 25.11 -5.01 0.89
C ARG A 205 25.20 -6.44 0.36
N GLY A 206 25.37 -6.64 -0.96
CA GLY A 206 25.41 -7.98 -1.56
C GLY A 206 24.10 -8.76 -1.39
N MET A 207 22.94 -8.07 -1.34
CA MET A 207 21.65 -8.75 -1.19
C MET A 207 21.22 -9.37 -2.51
N ASP A 208 20.87 -10.65 -2.49
CA ASP A 208 20.26 -11.34 -3.62
C ASP A 208 18.78 -10.92 -3.76
N LEU A 209 18.42 -10.36 -4.90
CA LEU A 209 17.06 -9.96 -5.25
C LEU A 209 16.38 -10.90 -6.24
N SER A 210 16.99 -12.05 -6.58
CA SER A 210 16.45 -13.01 -7.54
C SER A 210 15.08 -13.57 -7.12
N GLN A 211 14.80 -13.59 -5.83
CA GLN A 211 13.53 -14.02 -5.24
C GLN A 211 12.70 -12.83 -4.71
N ALA A 212 13.01 -11.61 -5.15
CA ALA A 212 12.22 -10.44 -4.75
C ALA A 212 11.03 -10.27 -5.71
N GLN A 213 9.87 -9.98 -5.13
CA GLN A 213 8.66 -9.63 -5.87
C GLN A 213 8.84 -8.28 -6.57
N THR A 214 8.24 -8.12 -7.75
CA THR A 214 8.25 -6.83 -8.44
C THR A 214 7.19 -5.88 -7.86
N THR A 215 7.42 -4.58 -7.96
CA THR A 215 6.46 -3.59 -7.44
C THR A 215 5.14 -3.61 -8.20
N LEU A 216 5.18 -3.86 -9.51
CA LEU A 216 3.98 -3.99 -10.35
C LEU A 216 3.23 -5.29 -10.04
N GLY A 217 3.94 -6.40 -9.86
CA GLY A 217 3.33 -7.67 -9.46
C GLY A 217 2.56 -7.55 -8.15
N VAL A 218 3.16 -6.93 -7.11
CA VAL A 218 2.44 -6.62 -5.86
C VAL A 218 1.21 -5.73 -6.12
N GLY A 219 1.33 -4.71 -6.97
CA GLY A 219 0.22 -3.86 -7.36
C GLY A 219 -0.93 -4.63 -8.02
N ARG A 220 -0.60 -5.55 -8.92
CA ARG A 220 -1.59 -6.43 -9.60
C ARG A 220 -2.31 -7.36 -8.62
N THR A 221 -1.64 -7.83 -7.54
CA THR A 221 -2.34 -8.62 -6.51
C THR A 221 -3.36 -7.78 -5.73
N ILE A 222 -3.05 -6.51 -5.44
CA ILE A 222 -4.01 -5.58 -4.82
C ILE A 222 -5.20 -5.34 -5.76
N ALA A 223 -4.94 -5.15 -7.03
CA ALA A 223 -5.97 -4.93 -8.04
C ALA A 223 -6.85 -6.18 -8.25
N ALA A 224 -6.29 -7.38 -8.20
CA ALA A 224 -7.03 -8.65 -8.25
C ALA A 224 -7.95 -8.81 -7.04
N LEU A 225 -7.46 -8.53 -5.82
CA LEU A 225 -8.28 -8.54 -4.61
C LEU A 225 -9.44 -7.54 -4.69
N ALA A 226 -9.21 -6.35 -5.27
CA ALA A 226 -10.25 -5.33 -5.39
C ALA A 226 -11.46 -5.76 -6.27
N ILE A 227 -11.26 -6.75 -7.14
CA ILE A 227 -12.32 -7.31 -8.01
C ILE A 227 -12.68 -8.75 -7.66
N ALA A 228 -12.11 -9.29 -6.59
CA ALA A 228 -12.37 -10.66 -6.16
C ALA A 228 -13.85 -10.82 -5.73
N PRO A 229 -14.56 -11.84 -6.20
CA PRO A 229 -15.97 -12.04 -5.87
C PRO A 229 -16.19 -12.33 -4.39
N ASP A 230 -15.19 -12.84 -3.71
CA ASP A 230 -15.17 -13.20 -2.28
C ASP A 230 -14.45 -12.16 -1.39
N LEU A 231 -14.23 -10.94 -1.91
CA LEU A 231 -13.53 -9.87 -1.18
C LEU A 231 -14.11 -9.64 0.24
N MET A 232 -15.44 -9.66 0.39
CA MET A 232 -16.10 -9.47 1.68
C MET A 232 -15.91 -10.65 2.64
N GLU A 233 -15.60 -11.83 2.15
CA GLU A 233 -15.27 -13.01 2.99
C GLU A 233 -13.83 -12.89 3.52
N ARG A 234 -12.96 -12.23 2.78
CA ARG A 234 -11.55 -11.96 3.15
C ARG A 234 -11.37 -10.78 4.12
N THR A 235 -12.44 -10.00 4.37
CA THR A 235 -12.33 -8.81 5.23
C THR A 235 -11.86 -9.17 6.64
N GLY A 236 -10.93 -8.37 7.18
CA GLY A 236 -10.32 -8.58 8.50
C GLY A 236 -9.15 -9.58 8.52
N THR A 237 -8.78 -10.14 7.38
CA THR A 237 -7.69 -11.12 7.30
C THR A 237 -6.38 -10.52 6.79
N ILE A 238 -5.29 -11.26 6.96
CA ILE A 238 -4.01 -11.01 6.33
C ILE A 238 -3.95 -11.82 5.03
N GLN A 239 -3.66 -11.14 3.91
CA GLN A 239 -3.48 -11.77 2.61
C GLN A 239 -2.00 -11.69 2.20
N TRP A 240 -1.42 -12.78 1.75
CA TRP A 240 -0.05 -12.82 1.22
C TRP A 240 -0.08 -12.60 -0.30
N CYS A 241 0.79 -11.72 -0.81
CA CYS A 241 0.84 -11.42 -2.24
C CYS A 241 1.07 -12.65 -3.10
N GLU A 242 1.96 -13.56 -2.68
CA GLU A 242 2.21 -14.80 -3.42
C GLU A 242 1.04 -15.77 -3.44
N ASP A 243 0.24 -15.84 -2.37
CA ASP A 243 -0.97 -16.67 -2.35
C ASP A 243 -2.03 -16.12 -3.29
N VAL A 244 -2.24 -14.79 -3.25
CA VAL A 244 -3.13 -14.09 -4.17
C VAL A 244 -2.66 -14.24 -5.62
N SER A 245 -1.34 -14.12 -5.86
CA SER A 245 -0.74 -14.33 -7.17
C SER A 245 -1.04 -15.73 -7.72
N LEU A 246 -0.87 -16.76 -6.88
CA LEU A 246 -1.15 -18.15 -7.25
C LEU A 246 -2.65 -18.39 -7.46
N GLU A 247 -3.50 -17.92 -6.55
CA GLU A 247 -4.94 -18.15 -6.57
C GLU A 247 -5.64 -17.54 -7.79
N PHE A 248 -5.25 -16.30 -8.15
CA PHE A 248 -5.87 -15.56 -9.26
C PHE A 248 -5.03 -15.56 -10.54
N ASP A 249 -3.97 -16.38 -10.63
CA ASP A 249 -2.98 -16.37 -11.73
C ASP A 249 -2.45 -14.96 -12.07
N VAL A 250 -2.18 -14.17 -11.02
CA VAL A 250 -1.64 -12.83 -11.17
C VAL A 250 -0.15 -12.90 -11.43
N ARG A 251 0.25 -12.41 -12.61
CA ARG A 251 1.65 -12.43 -13.05
C ARG A 251 2.25 -11.03 -13.01
N ASP A 252 3.55 -10.97 -12.76
CA ASP A 252 4.32 -9.73 -12.82
C ASP A 252 4.57 -9.28 -14.28
N GLU A 253 5.36 -8.24 -14.47
CA GLU A 253 5.72 -7.72 -15.80
C GLU A 253 6.59 -8.67 -16.63
N ASN A 254 7.20 -9.67 -16.00
CA ASN A 254 8.01 -10.69 -16.66
C ASN A 254 7.17 -11.93 -17.07
N GLY A 255 5.91 -11.98 -16.64
CA GLY A 255 5.00 -13.11 -16.87
C GLY A 255 5.11 -14.21 -15.81
N ASP A 256 5.80 -13.96 -14.70
CA ASP A 256 6.03 -14.90 -13.61
C ASP A 256 5.02 -14.71 -12.47
N LEU A 257 4.66 -15.81 -11.78
CA LEU A 257 3.98 -15.72 -10.49
C LEU A 257 4.92 -15.12 -9.43
N LEU A 258 4.36 -14.43 -8.44
CA LEU A 258 5.18 -13.82 -7.41
C LEU A 258 5.92 -14.86 -6.57
N PRO A 259 7.24 -14.66 -6.34
CA PRO A 259 8.03 -15.55 -5.52
C PRO A 259 7.49 -15.68 -4.10
N THR A 260 7.52 -16.90 -3.55
CA THR A 260 7.07 -17.19 -2.18
C THR A 260 8.05 -16.63 -1.15
N TYR A 261 7.54 -15.93 -0.15
CA TYR A 261 8.35 -15.48 0.98
C TYR A 261 8.75 -16.66 1.88
N GLY A 262 10.05 -16.97 1.92
CA GLY A 262 10.59 -18.21 2.49
C GLY A 262 10.53 -18.36 4.02
N LYS A 263 9.97 -17.40 4.77
CA LYS A 263 9.89 -17.43 6.24
C LYS A 263 8.46 -17.16 6.70
N ARG A 264 7.53 -18.04 6.34
CA ARG A 264 6.23 -18.02 7.01
C ARG A 264 6.38 -18.64 8.39
N LEU A 265 5.90 -17.95 9.44
CA LEU A 265 5.66 -18.60 10.71
C LEU A 265 4.55 -19.61 10.48
N THR A 266 4.85 -20.90 10.60
CA THR A 266 3.82 -21.92 10.75
C THR A 266 3.19 -21.68 12.11
N THR A 267 1.96 -21.20 12.15
CA THR A 267 1.11 -21.15 13.35
C THR A 267 0.78 -22.55 13.82
#